data_466bb45ca72d19f04ed7ceaa12d5f0c8
#
_entry.id   466bb45ca72d19f04ed7ceaa12d5f0c8
#
_cell.length_a   1.000
_cell.length_b   1.000
_cell.length_c   1.000
_cell.angle_alpha   90.00
_cell.angle_beta   90.00
_cell.angle_gamma   90.00
#
_symmetry.space_group_name_H-M   'P 1'
#
loop_
_entity.id
_entity.type
_entity.pdbx_description
1 polymer ?
#
loop_
_entity_poly.entity_id
_entity_poly.type
_entity_poly.pdbx_seq_one_letter_code
_entity_poly.pdbx_strand_id
1 'polypeptide(L)'
;MYGIGRTCHIAFWEPHLADGLSLTEWKKQTHRVGVDLHPLTIEQNSLHSFNSRFTLIPCWANTIGPGLFLQSDWCIGGAEGAYPEYRAQWQGMSTCVTLQHGRSPWLPATYMPTLPGRLFFTRPLAGPLL
;
A
#
# COMPACT_ATOMS: atom_id res chain seq x y z
N MET A 1 -10.81 -6.61 3.14
CA MET A 1 -10.68 -5.15 2.99
C MET A 1 -9.21 -4.79 2.92
N TYR A 2 -8.80 -3.77 2.12
CA TYR A 2 -7.41 -3.33 2.01
C TYR A 2 -7.31 -1.80 1.90
N GLY A 3 -6.17 -1.26 2.30
CA GLY A 3 -5.74 0.10 2.00
C GLY A 3 -4.53 0.08 1.07
N ILE A 4 -4.28 1.18 0.37
CA ILE A 4 -3.09 1.37 -0.45
C ILE A 4 -2.09 2.19 0.36
N GLY A 5 -0.94 1.60 0.67
CA GLY A 5 0.12 2.32 1.34
C GLY A 5 0.87 3.27 0.41
N ARG A 6 1.62 4.19 1.00
CA ARG A 6 2.37 5.23 0.27
C ARG A 6 3.43 4.68 -0.68
N THR A 7 3.96 3.49 -0.37
CA THR A 7 4.90 2.74 -1.21
C THR A 7 4.20 1.77 -2.17
N CYS A 8 2.88 1.87 -2.35
CA CYS A 8 2.05 0.89 -3.04
C CYS A 8 2.06 -0.50 -2.35
N HIS A 9 2.35 -0.56 -1.05
CA HIS A 9 2.24 -1.80 -0.28
C HIS A 9 0.78 -2.14 0.04
N ILE A 10 0.53 -3.42 0.29
CA ILE A 10 -0.72 -3.95 0.83
C ILE A 10 -0.40 -4.57 2.19
N ALA A 11 -1.20 -4.28 3.22
CA ALA A 11 -0.86 -4.56 4.61
C ALA A 11 0.51 -3.91 4.92
N PHE A 12 1.52 -4.68 5.31
CA PHE A 12 2.92 -4.24 5.40
C PHE A 12 3.83 -5.06 4.48
N TRP A 13 3.26 -5.59 3.38
CA TRP A 13 4.05 -6.22 2.34
C TRP A 13 4.70 -5.14 1.49
N GLU A 14 5.88 -4.74 1.92
CA GLU A 14 6.66 -3.65 1.34
C GLU A 14 7.32 -4.04 0.01
N PRO A 15 7.66 -3.08 -0.86
CA PRO A 15 8.31 -3.32 -2.13
C PRO A 15 9.55 -4.20 -2.05
N HIS A 16 10.45 -3.95 -1.10
CA HIS A 16 11.71 -4.68 -0.93
C HIS A 16 11.53 -6.17 -0.59
N LEU A 17 10.35 -6.59 -0.15
CA LEU A 17 10.05 -8.01 0.09
C LEU A 17 9.87 -8.82 -1.21
N ALA A 18 9.91 -8.15 -2.36
CA ALA A 18 9.98 -8.82 -3.66
C ALA A 18 11.42 -9.19 -4.05
N ASP A 19 12.42 -8.64 -3.37
CA ASP A 19 13.82 -8.83 -3.72
C ASP A 19 14.23 -10.31 -3.66
N GLY A 20 14.94 -10.74 -4.69
CA GLY A 20 15.41 -12.13 -4.82
C GLY A 20 14.31 -13.17 -5.11
N LEU A 21 13.04 -12.77 -5.23
CA LEU A 21 11.93 -13.68 -5.51
C LEU A 21 11.53 -13.64 -6.99
N SER A 22 11.38 -14.81 -7.59
CA SER A 22 10.63 -14.93 -8.84
C SER A 22 9.14 -14.59 -8.60
N LEU A 23 8.43 -14.22 -9.67
CA LEU A 23 6.98 -13.94 -9.57
C LEU A 23 6.19 -15.12 -8.98
N THR A 24 6.59 -16.35 -9.29
CA THR A 24 5.94 -17.56 -8.77
C THR A 24 6.18 -17.72 -7.27
N GLU A 25 7.38 -17.49 -6.81
CA GLU A 25 7.73 -17.55 -5.38
C GLU A 25 7.05 -16.41 -4.61
N TRP A 26 7.05 -15.21 -5.16
CA TRP A 26 6.38 -14.07 -4.58
C TRP A 26 4.88 -14.36 -4.35
N LYS A 27 4.18 -14.90 -5.34
CA LYS A 27 2.76 -15.26 -5.23
C LYS A 27 2.46 -16.35 -4.20
N LYS A 28 3.45 -17.11 -3.78
CA LYS A 28 3.30 -18.15 -2.75
C LYS A 28 3.53 -17.65 -1.33
N GLN A 29 4.03 -16.43 -1.18
CA GLN A 29 4.33 -15.87 0.14
C GLN A 29 3.03 -15.57 0.89
N THR A 30 2.75 -16.29 1.98
CA THR A 30 1.50 -16.12 2.75
C THR A 30 1.62 -15.06 3.83
N HIS A 31 2.79 -14.93 4.45
CA HIS A 31 3.04 -13.97 5.53
C HIS A 31 4.55 -13.76 5.75
N ARG A 32 4.87 -12.72 6.47
CA ARG A 32 6.20 -12.45 7.03
C ARG A 32 6.06 -11.94 8.46
N VAL A 33 7.04 -12.27 9.28
CA VAL A 33 7.14 -11.82 10.68
C VAL A 33 8.37 -10.96 10.82
N GLY A 34 8.23 -9.81 11.48
CA GLY A 34 9.35 -8.92 11.79
C GLY A 34 9.97 -8.27 10.54
N VAL A 35 9.15 -7.88 9.55
CA VAL A 35 9.66 -7.18 8.36
C VAL A 35 9.97 -5.73 8.68
N ASP A 36 11.09 -5.22 8.19
CA ASP A 36 11.41 -3.80 8.30
C ASP A 36 10.44 -2.98 7.46
N LEU A 37 9.92 -1.90 8.04
CA LEU A 37 9.05 -0.97 7.36
C LEU A 37 9.85 0.03 6.54
N HIS A 38 9.38 0.32 5.35
CA HIS A 38 9.95 1.38 4.53
C HIS A 38 9.82 2.74 5.24
N PRO A 39 10.82 3.64 5.18
CA PRO A 39 10.75 4.96 5.83
C PRO A 39 9.49 5.76 5.49
N LEU A 40 9.01 5.71 4.23
CA LEU A 40 7.76 6.35 3.83
C LEU A 40 6.52 5.74 4.49
N THR A 41 6.56 4.45 4.83
CA THR A 41 5.48 3.78 5.57
C THR A 41 5.48 4.24 7.03
N ILE A 42 6.64 4.37 7.63
CA ILE A 42 6.78 4.92 8.99
C ILE A 42 6.29 6.38 9.01
N GLU A 43 6.69 7.19 8.04
CA GLU A 43 6.22 8.57 7.89
C GLU A 43 4.70 8.64 7.75
N GLN A 44 4.12 7.83 6.87
CA GLN A 44 2.66 7.76 6.67
C GLN A 44 1.93 7.50 7.99
N ASN A 45 2.35 6.48 8.73
CA ASN A 45 1.72 6.13 10.01
C ASN A 45 1.89 7.24 11.05
N SER A 46 3.04 7.90 11.08
CA SER A 46 3.28 9.01 12.01
C SER A 46 2.37 10.21 11.71
N LEU A 47 2.23 10.58 10.45
CA LEU A 47 1.38 11.68 10.00
C LEU A 47 -0.09 11.40 10.26
N HIS A 48 -0.55 10.21 9.90
CA HIS A 48 -1.96 9.84 9.97
C HIS A 48 -2.46 9.65 11.42
N SER A 49 -1.69 8.97 12.26
CA SER A 49 -2.21 8.45 13.53
C SER A 49 -1.49 8.99 14.77
N PHE A 50 -0.32 9.59 14.64
CA PHE A 50 0.55 9.93 15.78
C PHE A 50 1.04 11.37 15.80
N ASN A 51 0.37 12.28 15.08
CA ASN A 51 0.72 13.71 15.06
C ASN A 51 2.21 13.94 14.75
N SER A 52 2.73 13.27 13.74
CA SER A 52 4.14 13.33 13.29
C SER A 52 5.17 12.82 14.31
N ARG A 53 4.76 12.07 15.31
CA ARG A 53 5.67 11.49 16.32
C ARG A 53 6.27 10.18 15.83
N PHE A 54 7.32 10.25 15.03
CA PHE A 54 8.02 9.10 14.45
C PHE A 54 8.49 8.06 15.47
N THR A 55 8.93 8.54 16.65
CA THR A 55 9.46 7.68 17.72
C THR A 55 8.41 6.73 18.32
N LEU A 56 7.13 6.97 18.05
CA LEU A 56 6.04 6.10 18.49
C LEU A 56 5.71 4.99 17.49
N ILE A 57 6.29 5.03 16.28
CA ILE A 57 6.02 4.06 15.24
C ILE A 57 7.06 2.92 15.34
N PRO A 58 6.63 1.66 15.48
CA PRO A 58 7.54 0.54 15.33
C PRO A 58 8.20 0.53 13.95
N CYS A 59 9.49 0.20 13.90
CA CYS A 59 10.22 0.14 12.63
C CYS A 59 9.96 -1.18 11.88
N TRP A 60 9.21 -2.10 12.45
CA TRP A 60 8.92 -3.42 11.90
C TRP A 60 7.46 -3.81 12.14
N ALA A 61 6.98 -4.76 11.33
CA ALA A 61 5.63 -5.30 11.45
C ALA A 61 5.56 -6.78 11.05
N ASN A 62 4.47 -7.43 11.44
CA ASN A 62 4.04 -8.69 10.84
C ASN A 62 3.06 -8.38 9.71
N THR A 63 3.12 -9.14 8.62
CA THR A 63 2.28 -8.87 7.46
C THR A 63 1.76 -10.14 6.81
N ILE A 64 0.56 -10.07 6.27
CA ILE A 64 0.08 -11.04 5.28
C ILE A 64 0.79 -10.77 3.94
N GLY A 65 0.90 -11.80 3.13
CA GLY A 65 1.56 -11.75 1.84
C GLY A 65 0.64 -11.97 0.65
N PRO A 66 1.21 -11.88 -0.56
CA PRO A 66 0.45 -12.03 -1.82
C PRO A 66 -0.25 -13.38 -1.94
N GLY A 67 0.31 -14.45 -1.40
CA GLY A 67 -0.32 -15.77 -1.38
C GLY A 67 -1.65 -15.82 -0.64
N LEU A 68 -1.97 -14.81 0.16
CA LEU A 68 -3.28 -14.66 0.82
C LEU A 68 -4.14 -13.59 0.15
N PHE A 69 -3.63 -12.36 0.00
CA PHE A 69 -4.49 -11.28 -0.50
C PHE A 69 -4.87 -11.44 -1.98
N LEU A 70 -4.07 -12.17 -2.79
CA LEU A 70 -4.40 -12.47 -4.18
C LEU A 70 -5.47 -13.58 -4.35
N GLN A 71 -5.79 -14.31 -3.28
CA GLN A 71 -6.81 -15.37 -3.29
C GLN A 71 -8.18 -14.88 -2.83
N SER A 72 -8.33 -13.57 -2.60
CA SER A 72 -9.60 -13.00 -2.16
C SER A 72 -10.65 -13.09 -3.25
N ASP A 73 -11.81 -13.65 -2.95
CA ASP A 73 -12.96 -13.74 -3.88
C ASP A 73 -13.54 -12.36 -4.19
N TRP A 74 -13.48 -11.45 -3.22
CA TRP A 74 -13.97 -10.09 -3.35
C TRP A 74 -13.14 -9.11 -2.52
N CYS A 75 -12.66 -8.05 -3.16
CA CYS A 75 -11.82 -7.04 -2.54
C CYS A 75 -12.56 -5.71 -2.37
N ILE A 76 -12.49 -5.13 -1.18
CA ILE A 76 -12.94 -3.76 -0.93
C ILE A 76 -11.73 -2.95 -0.50
N GLY A 77 -11.36 -1.98 -1.31
CA GLY A 77 -10.22 -1.10 -1.06
C GLY A 77 -10.64 0.32 -0.71
N GLY A 78 -9.77 1.01 0.03
CA GLY A 78 -9.92 2.42 0.32
C GLY A 78 -8.60 3.17 0.17
N ALA A 79 -8.68 4.40 -0.33
CA ALA A 79 -7.55 5.33 -0.37
C ALA A 79 -8.03 6.74 -0.03
N GLU A 80 -7.23 7.46 0.76
CA GLU A 80 -7.46 8.84 1.18
C GLU A 80 -6.11 9.57 1.27
N GLY A 81 -6.05 10.71 1.95
CA GLY A 81 -4.77 11.41 2.18
C GLY A 81 -4.50 12.51 1.16
N ALA A 82 -5.57 13.10 0.64
CA ALA A 82 -5.51 14.38 -0.06
C ALA A 82 -6.15 15.46 0.82
N TYR A 83 -5.42 16.53 1.03
CA TYR A 83 -5.83 17.68 1.82
C TYR A 83 -5.72 18.94 0.94
N PRO A 84 -6.76 19.24 0.15
CA PRO A 84 -6.71 20.35 -0.83
C PRO A 84 -6.43 21.70 -0.19
N GLU A 85 -6.92 21.93 1.02
CA GLU A 85 -6.71 23.17 1.80
C GLU A 85 -5.25 23.43 2.13
N TYR A 86 -4.44 22.38 2.25
CA TYR A 86 -2.99 22.46 2.48
C TYR A 86 -2.16 22.17 1.22
N ARG A 87 -2.83 21.93 0.08
CA ARG A 87 -2.18 21.48 -1.16
C ARG A 87 -1.27 20.26 -0.94
N ALA A 88 -1.69 19.37 -0.06
CA ALA A 88 -0.96 18.17 0.32
C ALA A 88 -1.68 16.92 -0.16
N GLN A 89 -0.92 16.03 -0.80
CA GLN A 89 -1.45 14.80 -1.38
C GLN A 89 -0.43 13.67 -1.21
N TRP A 90 -0.55 12.94 -0.13
CA TRP A 90 0.46 11.94 0.26
C TRP A 90 0.16 10.52 -0.23
N GLN A 91 -1.07 10.21 -0.62
CA GLN A 91 -1.43 8.94 -1.27
C GLN A 91 -1.82 9.08 -2.74
N GLY A 92 -1.80 10.27 -3.29
CA GLY A 92 -2.17 10.50 -4.69
C GLY A 92 -1.27 9.74 -5.66
N MET A 93 0.05 9.81 -5.46
CA MET A 93 1.02 9.10 -6.29
C MET A 93 0.80 7.57 -6.22
N SER A 94 0.71 6.99 -5.04
CA SER A 94 0.52 5.55 -4.88
C SER A 94 -0.82 5.06 -5.43
N THR A 95 -1.88 5.85 -5.31
CA THR A 95 -3.18 5.55 -5.91
C THR A 95 -3.10 5.60 -7.44
N CYS A 96 -2.46 6.63 -8.00
CA CYS A 96 -2.25 6.77 -9.43
C CYS A 96 -1.44 5.58 -9.98
N VAL A 97 -0.32 5.25 -9.35
CA VAL A 97 0.52 4.10 -9.73
C VAL A 97 -0.27 2.79 -9.64
N THR A 98 -1.03 2.58 -8.56
CA THR A 98 -1.87 1.39 -8.39
C THR A 98 -2.85 1.19 -9.54
N LEU A 99 -3.43 2.27 -10.06
CA LEU A 99 -4.46 2.20 -11.10
C LEU A 99 -3.90 2.17 -12.52
N GLN A 100 -2.73 2.74 -12.74
CA GLN A 100 -2.19 2.97 -14.10
C GLN A 100 -0.96 2.14 -14.42
N HIS A 101 -0.18 1.74 -13.41
CA HIS A 101 0.99 0.90 -13.62
C HIS A 101 0.56 -0.56 -13.80
N GLY A 102 1.22 -1.28 -14.70
CA GLY A 102 1.02 -2.73 -14.83
C GLY A 102 1.43 -3.48 -13.56
N ARG A 103 0.92 -4.71 -13.40
CA ARG A 103 1.21 -5.55 -12.21
C ARG A 103 2.71 -5.71 -11.97
N SER A 104 3.14 -5.42 -10.76
CA SER A 104 4.53 -5.56 -10.34
C SER A 104 4.63 -6.07 -8.91
N PRO A 105 5.44 -7.10 -8.62
CA PRO A 105 5.72 -7.54 -7.25
C PRO A 105 6.33 -6.44 -6.37
N TRP A 106 7.05 -5.49 -6.98
CA TRP A 106 7.62 -4.31 -6.31
C TRP A 106 6.57 -3.25 -5.94
N LEU A 107 5.36 -3.37 -6.48
CA LEU A 107 4.24 -2.48 -6.26
C LEU A 107 2.99 -3.34 -6.00
N PRO A 108 2.90 -4.02 -4.84
CA PRO A 108 1.87 -5.02 -4.57
C PRO A 108 0.44 -4.54 -4.82
N ALA A 109 0.15 -3.27 -4.54
CA ALA A 109 -1.17 -2.69 -4.75
C ALA A 109 -1.62 -2.75 -6.23
N THR A 110 -0.69 -2.81 -7.20
CA THR A 110 -1.03 -2.88 -8.63
C THR A 110 -1.74 -4.17 -9.04
N TYR A 111 -1.73 -5.18 -8.20
CA TYR A 111 -2.51 -6.40 -8.41
C TYR A 111 -3.98 -6.24 -8.00
N MET A 112 -4.28 -5.35 -7.05
CA MET A 112 -5.63 -5.25 -6.47
C MET A 112 -6.72 -4.87 -7.48
N PRO A 113 -6.50 -3.95 -8.45
CA PRO A 113 -7.48 -3.65 -9.49
C PRO A 113 -7.77 -4.82 -10.44
N THR A 114 -6.95 -5.86 -10.43
CA THR A 114 -7.16 -7.06 -11.28
C THR A 114 -8.00 -8.14 -10.60
N LEU A 115 -8.36 -7.94 -9.34
CA LEU A 115 -9.21 -8.84 -8.57
C LEU A 115 -10.66 -8.34 -8.57
N PRO A 116 -11.65 -9.25 -8.43
CA PRO A 116 -13.04 -8.84 -8.26
C PRO A 116 -13.18 -7.94 -7.02
N GLY A 117 -13.85 -6.79 -7.18
CA GLY A 117 -14.04 -5.90 -6.03
C GLY A 117 -14.28 -4.45 -6.39
N ARG A 118 -14.09 -3.57 -5.41
CA ARG A 118 -14.24 -2.13 -5.54
C ARG A 118 -13.14 -1.41 -4.78
N LEU A 119 -12.61 -0.35 -5.38
CA LEU A 119 -11.73 0.62 -4.73
C LEU A 119 -12.50 1.94 -4.58
N PHE A 120 -12.60 2.40 -3.35
CA PHE A 120 -13.16 3.71 -3.00
C PHE A 120 -12.03 4.67 -2.66
N PHE A 121 -12.09 5.87 -3.18
CA PHE A 121 -11.13 6.91 -2.84
C PHE A 121 -11.82 8.27 -2.75
N THR A 122 -11.24 9.16 -1.98
CA THR A 122 -11.78 10.50 -1.82
C THR A 122 -11.68 11.28 -3.14
N ARG A 123 -12.65 12.13 -3.42
CA ARG A 123 -12.70 12.92 -4.66
C ARG A 123 -11.42 13.71 -4.94
N PRO A 124 -10.75 14.31 -3.95
CA PRO A 124 -9.47 14.99 -4.19
C PRO A 124 -8.36 14.10 -4.76
N LEU A 125 -8.36 12.78 -4.46
CA LEU A 125 -7.39 11.85 -5.04
C LEU A 125 -7.62 11.58 -6.54
N ALA A 126 -8.80 11.87 -7.06
CA ALA A 126 -9.12 11.76 -8.49
C ALA A 126 -8.68 13.00 -9.29
N GLY A 127 -8.25 14.06 -8.61
CA GLY A 127 -7.77 15.28 -9.21
C GLY A 127 -6.32 15.19 -9.71
N PRO A 128 -5.80 16.28 -10.29
CA PRO A 128 -4.39 16.34 -10.68
C PRO A 128 -3.50 16.19 -9.45
N LEU A 129 -2.34 15.56 -9.64
CA LEU A 129 -1.30 15.54 -8.61
C LEU A 129 -0.83 16.97 -8.34
N LEU A 130 -0.82 17.36 -7.08
CA LEU A 130 -0.47 18.70 -6.65
C LEU A 130 1.04 18.88 -6.54
#